data_a8c4fd1ab3c3a37073dccb49af668527
#
_entry.id   a8c4fd1ab3c3a37073dccb49af668527
#
_cell.length_a   1.000
_cell.length_b   1.000
_cell.length_c   1.000
_cell.angle_alpha   90.00
_cell.angle_beta   90.00
_cell.angle_gamma   90.00
#
_symmetry.space_group_name_H-M   'P 1'
#
loop_
_entity.id
_entity.type
_entity.pdbx_description
1 polymer ?
#
loop_
_entity_poly.entity_id
_entity_poly.type
_entity_poly.pdbx_seq_one_letter_code
_entity_poly.pdbx_strand_id
1 'polypeptide(L)'
;MLTLEIPETELFDESRDRFIYIKQQTVKLEHSLISISKWESKWAKPFLNKDKKTKEEILDYIKCMFVNPAQDKNVVLCFSGKDIDKIIEYINAPMTATTVTFFEKDKPKTKEETITSELIYYWMISAGIPFECEKWHINRLFALLKICSAKNTPKKKMTKDMAQSQAALNAKRRANLKSKG
;
A
#
# COMPACT_ATOMS: atom_id res chain seq x y z
N MET A 1 5.91 -1.47 9.88
CA MET A 1 6.49 -0.17 10.30
C MET A 1 7.98 -0.21 10.04
N LEU A 2 8.50 0.74 9.28
CA LEU A 2 9.93 0.92 8.99
C LEU A 2 10.56 1.83 10.04
N THR A 3 11.73 1.45 10.56
CA THR A 3 12.49 2.25 11.50
C THR A 3 13.82 2.66 10.86
N LEU A 4 14.12 3.94 10.87
CA LEU A 4 15.37 4.50 10.35
C LEU A 4 16.08 5.28 11.47
N GLU A 5 17.39 5.09 11.55
CA GLU A 5 18.26 5.84 12.44
C GLU A 5 18.93 6.95 11.63
N ILE A 6 18.66 8.18 12.00
CA ILE A 6 19.23 9.35 11.36
C ILE A 6 20.37 9.85 12.24
N PRO A 7 21.59 9.86 11.73
CA PRO A 7 22.75 10.36 12.48
C PRO A 7 22.63 11.86 12.70
N GLU A 8 23.37 12.35 13.66
CA GLU A 8 23.61 13.77 13.82
C GLU A 8 24.19 14.37 12.55
N THR A 9 23.55 15.42 12.04
CA THR A 9 23.88 16.00 10.74
C THR A 9 23.74 17.52 10.78
N GLU A 10 24.66 18.21 10.17
CA GLU A 10 24.59 19.65 9.93
C GLU A 10 24.28 19.89 8.45
N LEU A 11 23.25 20.66 8.17
CA LEU A 11 22.81 21.05 6.82
C LEU A 11 22.94 22.55 6.67
N PHE A 12 23.41 23.00 5.53
CA PHE A 12 23.42 24.42 5.19
C PHE A 12 22.16 24.78 4.39
N ASP A 13 21.37 25.71 4.91
CA ASP A 13 20.17 26.26 4.25
C ASP A 13 20.59 27.52 3.46
N GLU A 14 20.87 27.34 2.18
CA GLU A 14 21.29 28.42 1.29
C GLU A 14 20.25 29.55 1.21
N SER A 15 18.96 29.25 1.36
CA SER A 15 17.88 30.23 1.25
C SER A 15 17.87 31.23 2.42
N ARG A 16 18.39 30.81 3.57
CA ARG A 16 18.40 31.57 4.82
C ARG A 16 19.81 31.87 5.34
N ASP A 17 20.83 31.46 4.60
CA ASP A 17 22.26 31.63 4.93
C ASP A 17 22.57 31.19 6.36
N ARG A 18 22.10 29.96 6.73
CA ARG A 18 22.27 29.41 8.07
C ARG A 18 22.48 27.92 8.09
N PHE A 19 23.20 27.45 9.10
CA PHE A 19 23.27 26.02 9.39
C PHE A 19 22.08 25.55 10.19
N ILE A 20 21.56 24.37 9.82
CA ILE A 20 20.51 23.64 10.54
C ILE A 20 21.18 22.41 11.13
N TYR A 21 21.18 22.33 12.44
CA TYR A 21 21.71 21.20 13.19
C TYR A 21 20.59 20.22 13.52
N ILE A 22 20.72 18.98 13.08
CA ILE A 22 19.76 17.92 13.31
C ILE A 22 20.40 16.88 14.23
N LYS A 23 19.82 16.72 15.42
CA LYS A 23 20.28 15.72 16.41
C LYS A 23 20.02 14.31 15.92
N GLN A 24 20.87 13.38 16.34
CA GLN A 24 20.61 11.97 16.14
C GLN A 24 19.22 11.59 16.63
N GLN A 25 18.43 10.93 15.78
CA GLN A 25 17.09 10.51 16.12
C GLN A 25 16.67 9.27 15.36
N THR A 26 15.74 8.52 15.95
CA THR A 26 15.09 7.37 15.31
C THR A 26 13.72 7.79 14.79
N VAL A 27 13.48 7.61 13.52
CA VAL A 27 12.18 7.89 12.89
C VAL A 27 11.46 6.59 12.54
N LYS A 28 10.15 6.57 12.75
CA LYS A 28 9.28 5.45 12.46
C LYS A 28 8.29 5.85 11.38
N LEU A 29 8.30 5.10 10.29
CA LEU A 29 7.49 5.35 9.10
C LEU A 29 6.49 4.21 8.89
N GLU A 30 5.25 4.58 8.51
CA GLU A 30 4.23 3.59 8.13
C GLU A 30 3.53 4.02 6.83
N HIS A 31 3.54 3.13 5.85
CA HIS A 31 2.80 3.31 4.60
C HIS A 31 1.35 2.89 4.80
N SER A 32 0.56 3.75 5.42
CA SER A 32 -0.80 3.47 5.90
C SER A 32 -1.86 4.28 5.14
N LEU A 33 -3.13 3.91 5.32
CA LEU A 33 -4.24 4.69 4.77
C LEU A 33 -4.25 6.12 5.34
N ILE A 34 -3.90 6.30 6.62
CA ILE A 34 -3.78 7.63 7.24
C ILE A 34 -2.73 8.48 6.51
N SER A 35 -1.58 7.90 6.17
CA SER A 35 -0.50 8.61 5.48
C SER A 35 -0.94 9.07 4.09
N ILE A 36 -1.67 8.21 3.37
CA ILE A 36 -2.23 8.50 2.06
C ILE A 36 -3.27 9.62 2.17
N SER A 37 -4.22 9.50 3.10
CA SER A 37 -5.28 10.49 3.31
C SER A 37 -4.73 11.88 3.66
N LYS A 38 -3.69 11.96 4.52
CA LYS A 38 -3.01 13.24 4.83
C LYS A 38 -2.42 13.88 3.59
N TRP A 39 -1.77 13.08 2.73
CA TRP A 39 -1.17 13.58 1.51
C TRP A 39 -2.23 14.03 0.50
N GLU A 40 -3.28 13.22 0.28
CA GLU A 40 -4.39 13.54 -0.63
C GLU A 40 -5.14 14.80 -0.20
N SER A 41 -5.37 14.99 1.10
CA SER A 41 -5.97 16.21 1.64
C SER A 41 -5.16 17.47 1.34
N LYS A 42 -3.83 17.35 1.29
CA LYS A 42 -2.94 18.48 1.03
C LYS A 42 -2.83 18.79 -0.46
N TRP A 43 -2.67 17.77 -1.28
CA TRP A 43 -2.37 17.93 -2.70
C TRP A 43 -3.60 17.90 -3.60
N ALA A 44 -4.77 17.50 -3.05
CA ALA A 44 -6.02 17.32 -3.79
C ALA A 44 -5.85 16.42 -5.04
N LYS A 45 -4.99 15.39 -4.93
CA LYS A 45 -4.66 14.44 -5.99
C LYS A 45 -4.74 13.01 -5.44
N PRO A 46 -5.21 12.02 -6.21
CA PRO A 46 -5.23 10.63 -5.80
C PRO A 46 -3.80 10.08 -5.72
N PHE A 47 -3.41 9.59 -4.54
CA PHE A 47 -2.04 9.11 -4.31
C PHE A 47 -1.71 7.83 -5.08
N LEU A 48 -2.68 6.92 -5.17
CA LEU A 48 -2.49 5.58 -5.75
C LEU A 48 -2.50 5.56 -7.28
N ASN A 49 -2.77 6.69 -7.92
CA ASN A 49 -2.66 6.81 -9.38
C ASN A 49 -1.22 6.63 -9.85
N LYS A 50 -1.09 6.14 -11.11
CA LYS A 50 0.20 5.95 -11.78
C LYS A 50 0.88 7.24 -12.23
N ASP A 51 0.29 8.38 -11.95
CA ASP A 51 0.84 9.68 -12.32
C ASP A 51 2.19 9.91 -11.64
N LYS A 52 3.14 10.46 -12.40
CA LYS A 52 4.45 10.80 -11.86
C LYS A 52 4.32 11.90 -10.82
N LYS A 53 4.79 11.61 -9.61
CA LYS A 53 4.87 12.57 -8.52
C LYS A 53 6.15 13.39 -8.60
N THR A 54 6.06 14.67 -8.26
CA THR A 54 7.23 15.54 -8.16
C THR A 54 8.10 15.17 -6.96
N LYS A 55 9.34 15.66 -6.92
CA LYS A 55 10.24 15.45 -5.76
C LYS A 55 9.61 16.01 -4.47
N GLU A 56 8.95 17.15 -4.54
CA GLU A 56 8.28 17.78 -3.39
C GLU A 56 7.12 16.91 -2.90
N GLU A 57 6.29 16.40 -3.80
CA GLU A 57 5.19 15.49 -3.48
C GLU A 57 5.68 14.22 -2.80
N ILE A 58 6.82 13.67 -3.24
CA ILE A 58 7.42 12.46 -2.65
C ILE A 58 7.95 12.77 -1.23
N LEU A 59 8.72 13.84 -1.06
CA LEU A 59 9.25 14.24 0.24
C LEU A 59 8.13 14.56 1.24
N ASP A 60 7.06 15.19 0.76
CA ASP A 60 5.90 15.48 1.58
C ASP A 60 5.13 14.20 1.98
N TYR A 61 5.05 13.22 1.07
CA TYR A 61 4.48 11.93 1.40
C TYR A 61 5.28 11.21 2.49
N ILE A 62 6.60 11.22 2.40
CA ILE A 62 7.47 10.65 3.44
C ILE A 62 7.18 11.31 4.80
N LYS A 63 6.97 12.64 4.83
CA LYS A 63 6.56 13.34 6.07
C LYS A 63 5.20 12.85 6.58
N CYS A 64 4.25 12.55 5.68
CA CYS A 64 2.96 11.99 6.08
C CYS A 64 3.06 10.58 6.66
N MET A 65 4.10 9.82 6.32
CA MET A 65 4.36 8.47 6.84
C MET A 65 4.87 8.45 8.29
N PHE A 66 5.30 9.56 8.87
CA PHE A 66 5.75 9.58 10.26
C PHE A 66 4.64 9.14 11.21
N VAL A 67 4.90 8.08 11.98
CA VAL A 67 3.97 7.57 13.00
C VAL A 67 3.90 8.53 14.19
N ASN A 68 5.07 9.02 14.59
CA ASN A 68 5.21 10.08 15.60
C ASN A 68 5.76 11.33 14.94
N PRO A 69 5.40 12.53 15.40
CA PRO A 69 6.03 13.74 14.90
C PRO A 69 7.55 13.64 15.08
N ALA A 70 8.29 13.90 14.02
CA ALA A 70 9.74 14.01 14.12
C ALA A 70 10.11 15.15 15.07
N GLN A 71 11.21 15.00 15.81
CA GLN A 71 11.72 16.06 16.68
C GLN A 71 12.09 17.30 15.86
N ASP A 72 12.60 17.09 14.64
CA ASP A 72 12.89 18.14 13.68
C ASP A 72 12.12 17.90 12.37
N LYS A 73 11.45 18.95 11.89
CA LYS A 73 10.69 18.90 10.61
C LYS A 73 11.60 18.72 9.39
N ASN A 74 12.89 19.07 9.52
CA ASN A 74 13.87 19.00 8.44
C ASN A 74 14.57 17.64 8.35
N VAL A 75 14.27 16.71 9.25
CA VAL A 75 14.90 15.37 9.28
C VAL A 75 14.81 14.63 7.93
N VAL A 76 13.77 14.91 7.14
CA VAL A 76 13.60 14.30 5.79
C VAL A 76 14.71 14.72 4.82
N LEU A 77 15.33 15.88 5.04
CA LEU A 77 16.45 16.38 4.23
C LEU A 77 17.76 15.62 4.52
N CYS A 78 17.82 14.91 5.65
CA CYS A 78 18.99 14.11 6.05
C CYS A 78 18.93 12.67 5.50
N PHE A 79 17.87 12.27 4.83
CA PHE A 79 17.78 10.92 4.30
C PHE A 79 18.80 10.70 3.19
N SER A 80 19.66 9.71 3.39
CA SER A 80 20.59 9.25 2.37
C SER A 80 19.87 8.53 1.22
N GLY A 81 20.55 8.34 0.09
CA GLY A 81 20.00 7.51 -1.00
C GLY A 81 19.61 6.11 -0.53
N LYS A 82 20.41 5.50 0.36
CA LYS A 82 20.12 4.18 0.95
C LYS A 82 18.85 4.18 1.80
N ASP A 83 18.56 5.28 2.49
CA ASP A 83 17.34 5.39 3.30
C ASP A 83 16.12 5.53 2.39
N ILE A 84 16.24 6.29 1.31
CA ILE A 84 15.19 6.39 0.29
C ILE A 84 14.92 5.02 -0.36
N ASP A 85 15.96 4.26 -0.70
CA ASP A 85 15.80 2.91 -1.26
C ASP A 85 15.06 1.99 -0.29
N LYS A 86 15.40 1.99 1.00
CA LYS A 86 14.68 1.24 2.04
C LYS A 86 13.22 1.66 2.17
N ILE A 87 12.92 2.97 2.05
CA ILE A 87 11.55 3.48 2.08
C ILE A 87 10.77 2.95 0.87
N ILE A 88 11.36 3.00 -0.32
CA ILE A 88 10.72 2.50 -1.54
C ILE A 88 10.48 0.99 -1.45
N GLU A 89 11.46 0.22 -0.98
CA GLU A 89 11.32 -1.21 -0.74
C GLU A 89 10.17 -1.50 0.25
N TYR A 90 10.12 -0.75 1.34
CA TYR A 90 9.06 -0.87 2.34
C TYR A 90 7.67 -0.57 1.78
N ILE A 91 7.52 0.51 1.01
CA ILE A 91 6.26 0.89 0.35
C ILE A 91 5.76 -0.24 -0.57
N ASN A 92 6.67 -0.89 -1.29
CA ASN A 92 6.34 -1.96 -2.23
C ASN A 92 6.19 -3.34 -1.58
N ALA A 93 6.56 -3.48 -0.30
CA ALA A 93 6.49 -4.75 0.39
C ALA A 93 5.05 -5.28 0.47
N PRO A 94 4.80 -6.57 0.18
CA PRO A 94 3.45 -7.14 0.20
C PRO A 94 2.82 -7.16 1.60
N MET A 95 3.63 -7.23 2.66
CA MET A 95 3.24 -7.20 4.09
C MET A 95 2.12 -8.17 4.47
N THR A 96 1.94 -9.23 3.69
CA THR A 96 0.94 -10.28 3.90
C THR A 96 1.47 -11.63 3.44
N ALA A 97 1.14 -12.68 4.19
CA ALA A 97 1.40 -14.07 3.80
C ALA A 97 0.25 -14.62 2.93
N THR A 98 -0.85 -13.88 2.79
CA THR A 98 -2.01 -14.35 2.07
C THR A 98 -1.84 -14.12 0.57
N THR A 99 -1.78 -15.19 -0.20
CA THR A 99 -1.87 -15.13 -1.66
C THR A 99 -3.34 -15.24 -2.06
N VAL A 100 -3.96 -14.10 -2.34
CA VAL A 100 -5.34 -14.10 -2.85
C VAL A 100 -5.27 -14.22 -4.37
N THR A 101 -5.40 -15.43 -4.87
CA THR A 101 -5.57 -15.67 -6.31
C THR A 101 -7.00 -15.32 -6.68
N PHE A 102 -7.20 -14.13 -7.21
CA PHE A 102 -8.46 -13.83 -7.91
C PHE A 102 -8.38 -14.45 -9.30
N PHE A 103 -9.35 -15.26 -9.62
CA PHE A 103 -9.66 -15.48 -11.01
C PHE A 103 -10.21 -14.15 -11.54
N GLU A 104 -9.38 -13.36 -12.18
CA GLU A 104 -9.74 -12.12 -12.90
C GLU A 104 -10.52 -12.47 -14.18
N LYS A 105 -11.54 -13.31 -14.06
CA LYS A 105 -12.47 -13.55 -15.14
C LYS A 105 -13.74 -12.78 -14.82
N ASP A 106 -14.04 -11.84 -15.69
CA ASP A 106 -15.28 -11.05 -15.74
C ASP A 106 -15.37 -9.79 -14.88
N LYS A 107 -14.34 -8.95 -14.88
CA LYS A 107 -14.62 -7.52 -14.71
C LYS A 107 -14.99 -6.96 -16.08
N PRO A 108 -16.22 -6.45 -16.29
CA PRO A 108 -16.47 -5.59 -17.43
C PRO A 108 -15.44 -4.46 -17.38
N LYS A 109 -14.91 -4.04 -18.54
CA LYS A 109 -14.05 -2.86 -18.67
C LYS A 109 -14.89 -1.60 -18.38
N THR A 110 -15.32 -1.44 -17.14
CA THR A 110 -15.78 -0.17 -16.62
C THR A 110 -14.58 0.72 -16.45
N LYS A 111 -14.75 2.02 -16.76
CA LYS A 111 -13.73 3.07 -16.58
C LYS A 111 -12.94 2.78 -15.31
N GLU A 112 -11.60 2.79 -15.40
CA GLU A 112 -10.73 2.61 -14.22
C GLU A 112 -11.17 3.64 -13.18
N GLU A 113 -11.81 3.16 -12.11
CA GLU A 113 -12.23 4.01 -11.02
C GLU A 113 -10.98 4.48 -10.28
N THR A 114 -10.85 5.79 -10.15
CA THR A 114 -9.73 6.38 -9.43
C THR A 114 -9.84 6.02 -7.94
N ILE A 115 -8.86 5.31 -7.43
CA ILE A 115 -8.84 4.88 -6.03
C ILE A 115 -8.29 6.02 -5.19
N THR A 116 -9.12 6.56 -4.28
CA THR A 116 -8.76 7.56 -3.29
C THR A 116 -8.87 7.00 -1.87
N SER A 117 -8.30 7.70 -0.89
CA SER A 117 -8.41 7.31 0.51
C SER A 117 -9.84 7.22 0.98
N GLU A 118 -10.72 8.15 0.55
CA GLU A 118 -12.14 8.16 0.90
C GLU A 118 -12.86 6.91 0.38
N LEU A 119 -12.52 6.49 -0.85
CA LEU A 119 -13.09 5.27 -1.42
C LEU A 119 -12.64 4.03 -0.63
N ILE A 120 -11.40 4.01 -0.16
CA ILE A 120 -10.90 2.90 0.67
C ILE A 120 -11.62 2.91 2.04
N TYR A 121 -11.82 4.06 2.67
CA TYR A 121 -12.63 4.16 3.88
C TYR A 121 -14.06 3.67 3.67
N TYR A 122 -14.68 4.03 2.55
CA TYR A 122 -16.00 3.51 2.19
C TYR A 122 -16.01 1.97 2.10
N TRP A 123 -14.99 1.38 1.47
CA TRP A 123 -14.86 -0.09 1.40
C TRP A 123 -14.66 -0.72 2.78
N MET A 124 -13.90 -0.09 3.67
CA MET A 124 -13.71 -0.57 5.05
C MET A 124 -15.04 -0.59 5.80
N ILE A 125 -15.82 0.50 5.73
CA ILE A 125 -17.14 0.61 6.36
C ILE A 125 -18.08 -0.45 5.79
N SER A 126 -18.15 -0.59 4.48
CA SER A 126 -19.01 -1.55 3.80
C SER A 126 -18.68 -3.01 4.11
N ALA A 127 -17.40 -3.30 4.38
CA ALA A 127 -16.91 -4.61 4.76
C ALA A 127 -16.94 -4.88 6.28
N GLY A 128 -17.36 -3.91 7.11
CA GLY A 128 -17.35 -4.00 8.58
C GLY A 128 -15.94 -4.10 9.15
N ILE A 129 -14.94 -3.49 8.50
CA ILE A 129 -13.56 -3.49 8.97
C ILE A 129 -13.37 -2.36 9.99
N PRO A 130 -12.81 -2.66 11.20
CA PRO A 130 -12.54 -1.66 12.22
C PRO A 130 -11.59 -0.56 11.71
N PHE A 131 -11.81 0.69 12.16
CA PHE A 131 -10.98 1.83 11.76
C PHE A 131 -9.51 1.70 12.19
N GLU A 132 -9.21 0.95 13.24
CA GLU A 132 -7.85 0.70 13.69
C GLU A 132 -6.96 0.10 12.57
N CYS A 133 -7.58 -0.56 11.57
CA CYS A 133 -6.88 -1.11 10.42
C CYS A 133 -6.35 -0.03 9.46
N GLU A 134 -6.79 1.22 9.56
CA GLU A 134 -6.27 2.35 8.79
C GLU A 134 -4.77 2.63 9.05
N LYS A 135 -4.30 2.21 10.25
CA LYS A 135 -2.89 2.32 10.68
C LYS A 135 -2.01 1.22 10.11
N TRP A 136 -2.60 0.19 9.51
CA TRP A 136 -1.82 -0.89 8.93
C TRP A 136 -1.16 -0.45 7.63
N HIS A 137 -0.12 -1.18 7.24
CA HIS A 137 0.44 -1.04 5.91
C HIS A 137 -0.66 -1.23 4.85
N ILE A 138 -0.72 -0.34 3.86
CA ILE A 138 -1.84 -0.30 2.90
C ILE A 138 -2.00 -1.61 2.13
N ASN A 139 -0.91 -2.28 1.76
CA ASN A 139 -0.96 -3.56 1.07
C ASN A 139 -1.60 -4.66 1.93
N ARG A 140 -1.37 -4.64 3.25
CA ARG A 140 -2.04 -5.54 4.20
C ARG A 140 -3.53 -5.23 4.31
N LEU A 141 -3.91 -3.96 4.33
CA LEU A 141 -5.31 -3.55 4.33
C LEU A 141 -6.01 -3.98 3.05
N PHE A 142 -5.40 -3.79 1.88
CA PHE A 142 -5.92 -4.29 0.61
C PHE A 142 -6.09 -5.81 0.59
N ALA A 143 -5.15 -6.56 1.18
CA ALA A 143 -5.30 -8.00 1.30
C ALA A 143 -6.55 -8.39 2.12
N LEU A 144 -6.79 -7.68 3.24
CA LEU A 144 -7.99 -7.88 4.07
C LEU A 144 -9.27 -7.54 3.31
N LEU A 145 -9.33 -6.37 2.66
CA LEU A 145 -10.48 -5.97 1.83
C LEU A 145 -10.81 -7.00 0.75
N LYS A 146 -9.77 -7.51 0.10
CA LYS A 146 -9.91 -8.57 -0.90
C LYS A 146 -10.52 -9.85 -0.30
N ILE A 147 -10.05 -10.27 0.87
CA ILE A 147 -10.59 -11.46 1.57
C ILE A 147 -12.07 -11.24 1.91
N CYS A 148 -12.43 -10.08 2.46
CA CYS A 148 -13.82 -9.73 2.79
C CYS A 148 -14.70 -9.77 1.54
N SER A 149 -14.27 -9.16 0.44
CA SER A 149 -14.99 -9.19 -0.83
C SER A 149 -15.19 -10.62 -1.33
N ALA A 150 -14.13 -11.45 -1.31
CA ALA A 150 -14.21 -12.84 -1.77
C ALA A 150 -15.15 -13.71 -0.92
N LYS A 151 -15.22 -13.45 0.40
CA LYS A 151 -16.11 -14.21 1.31
C LYS A 151 -17.54 -13.72 1.26
N ASN A 152 -17.76 -12.43 1.06
CA ASN A 152 -19.09 -11.83 1.00
C ASN A 152 -19.76 -11.97 -0.38
N THR A 153 -18.99 -12.31 -1.42
CA THR A 153 -19.56 -12.59 -2.74
C THR A 153 -20.29 -13.92 -2.68
N PRO A 154 -21.61 -13.96 -2.96
CA PRO A 154 -22.35 -15.22 -2.99
C PRO A 154 -21.70 -16.14 -4.02
N LYS A 155 -21.39 -17.38 -3.59
CA LYS A 155 -20.83 -18.38 -4.52
C LYS A 155 -21.80 -18.55 -5.67
N LYS A 156 -21.44 -18.08 -6.87
CA LYS A 156 -22.23 -18.38 -8.10
C LYS A 156 -22.37 -19.89 -8.17
N LYS A 157 -23.62 -20.38 -8.23
CA LYS A 157 -23.87 -21.79 -8.47
C LYS A 157 -23.11 -22.17 -9.73
N MET A 158 -22.31 -23.22 -9.65
CA MET A 158 -21.48 -23.68 -10.75
C MET A 158 -22.43 -24.10 -11.89
N THR A 159 -22.37 -23.43 -13.02
CA THR A 159 -23.14 -23.84 -14.21
C THR A 159 -22.58 -25.16 -14.71
N LYS A 160 -23.44 -25.98 -15.43
CA LYS A 160 -23.00 -27.27 -16.01
C LYS A 160 -21.70 -27.10 -16.83
N ASP A 161 -21.61 -26.02 -17.62
CA ASP A 161 -20.46 -25.74 -18.48
C ASP A 161 -19.17 -25.43 -17.66
N MET A 162 -19.31 -24.71 -16.55
CA MET A 162 -18.19 -24.48 -15.63
C MET A 162 -17.74 -25.78 -14.96
N ALA A 163 -18.68 -26.65 -14.57
CA ALA A 163 -18.37 -27.95 -14.00
C ALA A 163 -17.63 -28.84 -15.01
N GLN A 164 -18.07 -28.87 -16.27
CA GLN A 164 -17.41 -29.63 -17.35
C GLN A 164 -16.00 -29.07 -17.65
N SER A 165 -15.84 -27.73 -17.73
CA SER A 165 -14.55 -27.11 -17.94
C SER A 165 -13.58 -27.41 -16.80
N GLN A 166 -14.05 -27.36 -15.55
CA GLN A 166 -13.26 -27.71 -14.38
C GLN A 166 -12.87 -29.20 -14.38
N ALA A 167 -13.79 -30.08 -14.73
CA ALA A 167 -13.52 -31.52 -14.84
C ALA A 167 -12.47 -31.80 -15.93
N ALA A 168 -12.59 -31.16 -17.10
CA ALA A 168 -11.61 -31.28 -18.18
C ALA A 168 -10.21 -30.79 -17.77
N LEU A 169 -10.13 -29.65 -17.05
CA LEU A 169 -8.87 -29.12 -16.51
C LEU A 169 -8.24 -30.08 -15.51
N ASN A 170 -9.04 -30.62 -14.61
CA ASN A 170 -8.59 -31.59 -13.62
C ASN A 170 -8.12 -32.90 -14.28
N ALA A 171 -8.81 -33.37 -15.32
CA ALA A 171 -8.40 -34.52 -16.11
C ALA A 171 -7.04 -34.30 -16.77
N LYS A 172 -6.82 -33.14 -17.41
CA LYS A 172 -5.52 -32.75 -17.98
C LYS A 172 -4.40 -32.71 -16.92
N ARG A 173 -4.67 -32.14 -15.74
CA ARG A 173 -3.70 -32.12 -14.62
C ARG A 173 -3.35 -33.53 -14.15
N ARG A 174 -4.34 -34.41 -13.99
CA ARG A 174 -4.12 -35.82 -13.60
C ARG A 174 -3.29 -36.57 -14.66
N ALA A 175 -3.58 -36.37 -15.94
CA ALA A 175 -2.81 -36.97 -17.02
C ALA A 175 -1.34 -36.52 -17.00
N ASN A 176 -1.09 -35.21 -16.80
CA ASN A 176 0.27 -34.67 -16.71
C ASN A 176 1.05 -35.16 -15.48
N LEU A 177 0.34 -35.36 -14.34
CA LEU A 177 0.96 -35.85 -13.12
C LEU A 177 1.01 -37.38 -13.03
N LYS A 178 0.52 -38.13 -14.06
CA LYS A 178 0.39 -39.58 -14.07
C LYS A 178 -0.30 -40.15 -12.81
N SER A 179 -1.15 -39.33 -12.18
CA SER A 179 -1.86 -39.68 -10.95
C SER A 179 -3.16 -40.41 -11.28
N LYS A 180 -3.34 -41.60 -10.69
CA LYS A 180 -4.57 -42.43 -10.76
C LYS A 180 -5.48 -42.15 -9.56
N GLY A 181 -5.56 -40.90 -9.12
CA GLY A 181 -6.29 -40.50 -7.94
C GLY A 181 -7.80 -40.56 -8.01
#